data_12cf3cada888cddecb86d37cba61bca5
#
_entry.id   12cf3cada888cddecb86d37cba61bca5
#
_cell.length_a   1.000
_cell.length_b   1.000
_cell.length_c   1.000
_cell.angle_alpha   90.00
_cell.angle_beta   90.00
_cell.angle_gamma   90.00
#
_symmetry.space_group_name_H-M   'P 1'
#
loop_
_entity.id
_entity.type
_entity.pdbx_description
1 polymer ?
#
loop_
_entity_poly.entity_id
_entity_poly.type
_entity_poly.pdbx_seq_one_letter_code
_entity_poly.pdbx_strand_id
1 'polypeptide(L)'
;MEKTNASKQGVLHWLDENFEKMFLVTGLLSITLFITWQVIYRYIITQFIERAGAAVWTEELSRYIFIWISYLALSVAIKKRSSIRVDMLYDHLPPRLQQISWIVVEVLFFILTATIAYYGWGQIERLQEYPQHTTALRIPFLIPYLILPFGFGLMCFRLLQSLYKQVKVCGLVDTLIGLIAVFVIASPVIFCDYIEPLPALFGYFIVLCAIGVPVAISLGLSTLATIICADTLPIEYMAQVAFTSIDSFPIMAIPFFIAAGVFMGAGGLSHRLLSLADEIVGGTYGGIGLTAIVTCMFFGAISGSGPATVAAIGALTIPAMVERGYDKYFSAALVAAAGCVGVMV
;
A
#
# COMPACT_ATOMS: atom_id res chain seq x y z
N MET A 1 23.36 9.65 31.38
CA MET A 1 22.41 8.78 32.12
C MET A 1 21.38 8.17 31.20
N GLU A 2 21.75 7.81 29.97
CA GLU A 2 20.80 7.35 28.90
C GLU A 2 21.08 5.92 28.38
N LYS A 3 21.99 5.20 29.04
CA LYS A 3 22.39 3.83 28.62
C LYS A 3 21.79 2.70 29.46
N THR A 4 20.90 2.97 30.43
CA THR A 4 20.43 1.93 31.37
C THR A 4 18.98 1.47 31.16
N ASN A 5 18.22 1.99 30.17
CA ASN A 5 16.82 1.59 29.89
C ASN A 5 16.66 0.60 28.72
N ALA A 6 17.71 0.19 28.05
CA ALA A 6 17.64 -0.72 26.90
C ALA A 6 17.51 -2.23 27.27
N SER A 7 17.64 -2.60 28.54
CA SER A 7 17.77 -4.01 28.93
C SER A 7 16.50 -4.69 29.48
N LYS A 8 15.34 -4.03 29.44
CA LYS A 8 14.05 -4.62 29.86
C LYS A 8 12.94 -4.56 28.81
N GLN A 9 13.27 -4.42 27.55
CA GLN A 9 12.30 -4.72 26.50
C GLN A 9 12.23 -6.26 26.41
N GLY A 10 11.21 -6.84 27.03
CA GLY A 10 11.03 -8.29 27.05
C GLY A 10 10.95 -8.86 25.64
N VAL A 11 11.33 -10.11 25.45
CA VAL A 11 11.27 -10.86 24.18
C VAL A 11 9.93 -10.65 23.46
N LEU A 12 8.84 -10.51 24.21
CA LEU A 12 7.51 -10.22 23.67
C LEU A 12 7.41 -8.86 22.97
N HIS A 13 8.03 -7.82 23.49
CA HIS A 13 8.02 -6.50 22.86
C HIS A 13 8.88 -6.50 21.58
N TRP A 14 10.02 -7.18 21.62
CA TRP A 14 10.87 -7.34 20.44
C TRP A 14 10.17 -8.16 19.34
N LEU A 15 9.46 -9.23 19.72
CA LEU A 15 8.64 -10.03 18.78
C LEU A 15 7.51 -9.19 18.20
N ASP A 16 6.79 -8.41 19.01
CA ASP A 16 5.70 -7.55 18.53
C ASP A 16 6.21 -6.50 17.51
N GLU A 17 7.44 -6.01 17.66
CA GLU A 17 8.01 -5.03 16.73
C GLU A 17 8.62 -5.63 15.46
N ASN A 18 9.21 -6.81 15.56
CA ASN A 18 10.04 -7.35 14.49
C ASN A 18 9.44 -8.55 13.77
N PHE A 19 8.45 -9.25 14.35
CA PHE A 19 7.84 -10.44 13.74
C PHE A 19 7.34 -10.17 12.32
N GLU A 20 6.52 -9.15 12.16
CA GLU A 20 5.97 -8.77 10.86
C GLU A 20 7.08 -8.39 9.86
N LYS A 21 8.08 -7.63 10.30
CA LYS A 21 9.21 -7.21 9.44
C LYS A 21 10.07 -8.39 9.00
N MET A 22 10.35 -9.34 9.91
CA MET A 22 11.10 -10.55 9.58
C MET A 22 10.36 -11.38 8.54
N PHE A 23 9.05 -11.54 8.71
CA PHE A 23 8.23 -12.27 7.74
C PHE A 23 8.22 -11.60 6.36
N LEU A 24 8.10 -10.26 6.32
CA LEU A 24 8.13 -9.48 5.08
C LEU A 24 9.49 -9.63 4.35
N VAL A 25 10.59 -9.48 5.08
CA VAL A 25 11.94 -9.59 4.49
C VAL A 25 12.20 -11.00 4.00
N THR A 26 11.89 -12.01 4.80
CA THR A 26 12.07 -13.42 4.43
C THR A 26 11.20 -13.78 3.22
N GLY A 27 9.94 -13.33 3.21
CA GLY A 27 9.04 -13.55 2.08
C GLY A 27 9.54 -12.91 0.79
N LEU A 28 9.99 -11.66 0.84
CA LEU A 28 10.53 -10.96 -0.34
C LEU A 28 11.81 -11.64 -0.87
N LEU A 29 12.71 -12.05 0.02
CA LEU A 29 13.91 -12.81 -0.36
C LEU A 29 13.55 -14.16 -0.99
N SER A 30 12.57 -14.88 -0.43
CA SER A 30 12.11 -16.16 -0.98
C SER A 30 11.53 -16.00 -2.38
N ILE A 31 10.68 -14.98 -2.61
CA ILE A 31 10.14 -14.68 -3.94
C ILE A 31 11.29 -14.37 -4.90
N THR A 32 12.26 -13.54 -4.50
CA THR A 32 13.41 -13.19 -5.32
C THR A 32 14.18 -14.43 -5.75
N LEU A 33 14.42 -15.36 -4.83
CA LEU A 33 15.11 -16.63 -5.11
C LEU A 33 14.30 -17.51 -6.07
N PHE A 34 12.99 -17.67 -5.87
CA PHE A 34 12.14 -18.50 -6.72
C PHE A 34 12.03 -17.95 -8.15
N ILE A 35 11.85 -16.62 -8.29
CA ILE A 35 11.79 -15.98 -9.61
C ILE A 35 13.16 -16.03 -10.30
N THR A 36 14.25 -15.78 -9.58
CA THR A 36 15.61 -15.93 -10.14
C THR A 36 15.85 -17.36 -10.63
N TRP A 37 15.47 -18.35 -9.82
CA TRP A 37 15.53 -19.74 -10.22
C TRP A 37 14.71 -20.03 -11.47
N GLN A 38 13.50 -19.51 -11.56
CA GLN A 38 12.64 -19.68 -12.73
C GLN A 38 13.26 -19.08 -13.99
N VAL A 39 13.86 -17.89 -13.87
CA VAL A 39 14.55 -17.25 -15.00
C VAL A 39 15.75 -18.10 -15.47
N ILE A 40 16.58 -18.55 -14.55
CA ILE A 40 17.72 -19.43 -14.87
C ILE A 40 17.22 -20.75 -15.49
N TYR A 41 16.20 -21.36 -14.93
CA TYR A 41 15.62 -22.60 -15.43
C TYR A 41 15.08 -22.41 -16.86
N ARG A 42 14.31 -21.36 -17.10
CA ARG A 42 13.65 -21.07 -18.37
C ARG A 42 14.63 -20.69 -19.48
N TYR A 43 15.66 -19.88 -19.18
CA TYR A 43 16.55 -19.34 -20.22
C TYR A 43 17.86 -20.11 -20.37
N ILE A 44 18.26 -20.86 -19.37
CA ILE A 44 19.52 -21.63 -19.40
C ILE A 44 19.24 -23.12 -19.49
N ILE A 45 18.50 -23.68 -18.51
CA ILE A 45 18.35 -25.15 -18.39
C ILE A 45 17.52 -25.73 -19.54
N THR A 46 16.46 -25.05 -19.96
CA THR A 46 15.62 -25.53 -21.07
C THR A 46 16.35 -25.53 -22.41
N GLN A 47 17.43 -24.75 -22.57
CA GLN A 47 18.26 -24.80 -23.79
C GLN A 47 19.11 -26.06 -23.88
N PHE A 48 19.46 -26.67 -22.73
CA PHE A 48 20.28 -27.86 -22.66
C PHE A 48 19.47 -29.16 -22.54
N ILE A 49 18.22 -29.06 -22.09
CA ILE A 49 17.33 -30.21 -21.84
C ILE A 49 16.01 -29.99 -22.58
N GLU A 50 15.88 -30.58 -23.81
CA GLU A 50 14.71 -30.42 -24.69
C GLU A 50 13.36 -30.83 -24.09
N ARG A 51 13.34 -31.60 -22.99
CA ARG A 51 12.13 -32.06 -22.28
C ARG A 51 11.89 -31.38 -20.93
N ALA A 52 12.67 -30.39 -20.54
CA ALA A 52 12.45 -29.67 -19.31
C ALA A 52 11.25 -28.74 -19.47
N GLY A 53 10.08 -29.10 -18.91
CA GLY A 53 8.92 -28.21 -18.83
C GLY A 53 9.22 -26.97 -18.00
N ALA A 54 8.57 -25.84 -18.27
CA ALA A 54 8.74 -24.63 -17.47
C ALA A 54 8.43 -24.90 -15.98
N ALA A 55 9.23 -24.33 -15.06
CA ALA A 55 9.03 -24.45 -13.62
C ALA A 55 7.86 -23.54 -13.16
N VAL A 56 6.64 -23.79 -13.64
CA VAL A 56 5.43 -22.98 -13.40
C VAL A 56 5.07 -22.91 -11.91
N TRP A 57 5.43 -23.94 -11.15
CA TRP A 57 5.18 -23.99 -9.71
C TRP A 57 5.89 -22.88 -8.92
N THR A 58 7.04 -22.42 -9.38
CA THR A 58 7.79 -21.33 -8.72
C THR A 58 7.07 -20.00 -8.81
N GLU A 59 6.43 -19.74 -9.96
CA GLU A 59 5.62 -18.54 -10.17
C GLU A 59 4.38 -18.54 -9.31
N GLU A 60 3.67 -19.67 -9.27
CA GLU A 60 2.47 -19.84 -8.44
C GLU A 60 2.78 -19.67 -6.95
N LEU A 61 3.85 -20.33 -6.48
CA LEU A 61 4.31 -20.20 -5.10
C LEU A 61 4.71 -18.75 -4.76
N SER A 62 5.40 -18.09 -5.66
CA SER A 62 5.81 -16.68 -5.48
C SER A 62 4.61 -15.74 -5.35
N ARG A 63 3.55 -15.94 -6.16
CA ARG A 63 2.31 -15.15 -6.05
C ARG A 63 1.62 -15.35 -4.71
N TYR A 64 1.53 -16.58 -4.20
CA TYR A 64 0.92 -16.83 -2.89
C TYR A 64 1.73 -16.24 -1.74
N ILE A 65 3.05 -16.37 -1.76
CA ILE A 65 3.91 -15.70 -0.78
C ILE A 65 3.72 -14.18 -0.87
N PHE A 66 3.63 -13.64 -2.09
CA PHE A 66 3.41 -12.21 -2.30
C PHE A 66 2.07 -11.73 -1.71
N ILE A 67 0.98 -12.48 -1.89
CA ILE A 67 -0.31 -12.16 -1.29
C ILE A 67 -0.19 -12.13 0.25
N TRP A 68 0.47 -13.12 0.83
CA TRP A 68 0.67 -13.18 2.28
C TRP A 68 1.47 -12.00 2.81
N ILE A 69 2.62 -11.68 2.19
CA ILE A 69 3.42 -10.54 2.64
C ILE A 69 2.72 -9.20 2.41
N SER A 70 1.92 -9.06 1.36
CA SER A 70 1.18 -7.83 1.08
C SER A 70 0.16 -7.51 2.18
N TYR A 71 -0.63 -8.49 2.61
CA TYR A 71 -1.60 -8.29 3.70
C TYR A 71 -0.93 -8.09 5.05
N LEU A 72 0.17 -8.77 5.33
CA LEU A 72 0.97 -8.52 6.53
C LEU A 72 1.63 -7.14 6.52
N ALA A 73 2.05 -6.65 5.34
CA ALA A 73 2.61 -5.32 5.19
C ALA A 73 1.59 -4.22 5.53
N LEU A 74 0.30 -4.43 5.21
CA LEU A 74 -0.77 -3.49 5.61
C LEU A 74 -0.88 -3.36 7.12
N SER A 75 -0.73 -4.46 7.88
CA SER A 75 -0.68 -4.41 9.35
C SER A 75 0.47 -3.53 9.86
N VAL A 76 1.65 -3.64 9.25
CA VAL A 76 2.81 -2.77 9.56
C VAL A 76 2.53 -1.31 9.20
N ALA A 77 1.87 -1.06 8.07
CA ALA A 77 1.50 0.29 7.63
C ALA A 77 0.55 0.97 8.64
N ILE A 78 -0.43 0.23 9.18
CA ILE A 78 -1.31 0.70 10.26
C ILE A 78 -0.49 1.09 11.49
N LYS A 79 0.40 0.22 11.94
CA LYS A 79 1.26 0.47 13.11
C LYS A 79 2.12 1.71 12.95
N LYS A 80 2.64 1.96 11.74
CA LYS A 80 3.50 3.12 11.43
C LYS A 80 2.72 4.37 11.00
N ARG A 81 1.40 4.30 10.89
CA ARG A 81 0.54 5.39 10.35
C ARG A 81 1.03 5.93 9.00
N SER A 82 1.52 5.04 8.14
CA SER A 82 2.15 5.39 6.85
C SER A 82 1.21 5.28 5.64
N SER A 83 -0.09 5.23 5.87
CA SER A 83 -1.08 5.17 4.78
C SER A 83 -1.16 6.50 4.01
N ILE A 84 -1.19 6.41 2.68
CA ILE A 84 -1.32 7.58 1.80
C ILE A 84 -2.73 8.16 1.93
N ARG A 85 -2.82 9.42 2.32
CA ARG A 85 -4.08 10.18 2.47
C ARG A 85 -3.98 11.54 1.79
N VAL A 86 -5.13 12.17 1.58
CA VAL A 86 -5.21 13.53 1.06
C VAL A 86 -5.21 14.50 2.24
N ASP A 87 -4.06 15.13 2.52
CA ASP A 87 -3.90 16.01 3.68
C ASP A 87 -4.37 17.46 3.42
N MET A 88 -4.75 17.79 2.17
CA MET A 88 -5.07 19.15 1.76
C MET A 88 -6.14 19.84 2.62
N LEU A 89 -7.21 19.13 2.97
CA LEU A 89 -8.26 19.65 3.85
C LEU A 89 -7.94 19.40 5.32
N TYR A 90 -7.28 18.29 5.63
CA TYR A 90 -6.93 17.88 6.98
C TYR A 90 -6.03 18.90 7.67
N ASP A 91 -5.03 19.45 6.97
CA ASP A 91 -4.07 20.40 7.53
C ASP A 91 -4.69 21.78 7.87
N HIS A 92 -5.86 22.11 7.27
CA HIS A 92 -6.60 23.32 7.59
C HIS A 92 -7.56 23.18 8.78
N LEU A 93 -7.74 21.97 9.31
CA LEU A 93 -8.62 21.74 10.45
C LEU A 93 -7.95 22.18 11.76
N PRO A 94 -8.71 22.71 12.73
CA PRO A 94 -8.20 22.97 14.06
C PRO A 94 -7.75 21.67 14.74
N PRO A 95 -6.75 21.71 15.66
CA PRO A 95 -6.12 20.51 16.23
C PRO A 95 -7.11 19.53 16.86
N ARG A 96 -8.20 20.03 17.43
CA ARG A 96 -9.26 19.19 18.02
C ARG A 96 -10.02 18.38 16.96
N LEU A 97 -10.36 19.00 15.83
CA LEU A 97 -11.02 18.30 14.72
C LEU A 97 -10.10 17.31 14.05
N GLN A 98 -8.79 17.58 13.99
CA GLN A 98 -7.80 16.62 13.50
C GLN A 98 -7.77 15.35 14.36
N GLN A 99 -7.85 15.49 15.69
CA GLN A 99 -7.90 14.32 16.59
C GLN A 99 -9.19 13.52 16.42
N ILE A 100 -10.33 14.19 16.28
CA ILE A 100 -11.63 13.54 16.04
C ILE A 100 -11.62 12.81 14.69
N SER A 101 -11.10 13.45 13.63
CA SER A 101 -10.95 12.84 12.31
C SER A 101 -10.12 11.54 12.35
N TRP A 102 -9.04 11.50 13.15
CA TRP A 102 -8.27 10.27 13.35
C TRP A 102 -9.11 9.14 13.93
N ILE A 103 -9.96 9.41 14.92
CA ILE A 103 -10.86 8.39 15.50
C ILE A 103 -11.83 7.90 14.44
N VAL A 104 -12.41 8.83 13.65
CA VAL A 104 -13.31 8.49 12.54
C VAL A 104 -12.64 7.57 11.54
N VAL A 105 -11.42 7.92 11.11
CA VAL A 105 -10.62 7.14 10.16
C VAL A 105 -10.34 5.74 10.70
N GLU A 106 -9.89 5.61 11.95
CA GLU A 106 -9.55 4.32 12.55
C GLU A 106 -10.80 3.43 12.71
N VAL A 107 -11.95 3.99 13.08
CA VAL A 107 -13.20 3.23 13.20
C VAL A 107 -13.71 2.78 11.84
N LEU A 108 -13.70 3.66 10.83
CA LEU A 108 -14.09 3.32 9.47
C LEU A 108 -13.16 2.24 8.89
N PHE A 109 -11.86 2.34 9.14
CA PHE A 109 -10.91 1.31 8.73
C PHE A 109 -11.18 -0.02 9.44
N PHE A 110 -11.51 0.02 10.73
CA PHE A 110 -11.88 -1.18 11.47
C PHE A 110 -13.14 -1.86 10.90
N ILE A 111 -14.17 -1.09 10.55
CA ILE A 111 -15.39 -1.62 9.92
C ILE A 111 -15.04 -2.35 8.62
N LEU A 112 -14.26 -1.74 7.73
CA LEU A 112 -13.84 -2.36 6.47
C LEU A 112 -13.06 -3.65 6.69
N THR A 113 -12.05 -3.61 7.57
CA THR A 113 -11.19 -4.79 7.82
C THR A 113 -11.96 -5.92 8.50
N ALA A 114 -12.87 -5.60 9.42
CA ALA A 114 -13.72 -6.59 10.08
C ALA A 114 -14.70 -7.24 9.11
N THR A 115 -15.29 -6.46 8.19
CA THR A 115 -16.17 -6.99 7.14
C THR A 115 -15.41 -7.97 6.24
N ILE A 116 -14.22 -7.60 5.75
CA ILE A 116 -13.44 -8.49 4.88
C ILE A 116 -12.95 -9.72 5.66
N ALA A 117 -12.58 -9.60 6.93
CA ALA A 117 -12.20 -10.75 7.75
C ALA A 117 -13.35 -11.74 7.92
N TYR A 118 -14.55 -11.24 8.21
CA TYR A 118 -15.75 -12.06 8.40
C TYR A 118 -16.14 -12.81 7.12
N TYR A 119 -16.27 -12.11 6.00
CA TYR A 119 -16.60 -12.75 4.73
C TYR A 119 -15.43 -13.56 4.15
N GLY A 120 -14.19 -13.21 4.48
CA GLY A 120 -13.01 -14.03 4.22
C GLY A 120 -13.08 -15.39 4.90
N TRP A 121 -13.62 -15.46 6.13
CA TRP A 121 -13.88 -16.73 6.80
C TRP A 121 -14.96 -17.55 6.05
N GLY A 122 -16.04 -16.93 5.59
CA GLY A 122 -17.05 -17.60 4.75
C GLY A 122 -16.47 -18.20 3.46
N GLN A 123 -15.45 -17.55 2.87
CA GLN A 123 -14.75 -18.14 1.71
C GLN A 123 -13.95 -19.40 2.09
N ILE A 124 -13.39 -19.47 3.30
CA ILE A 124 -12.72 -20.67 3.78
C ILE A 124 -13.72 -21.84 3.93
N GLU A 125 -14.90 -21.58 4.50
CA GLU A 125 -15.96 -22.60 4.65
C GLU A 125 -16.41 -23.13 3.28
N ARG A 126 -16.61 -22.26 2.29
CA ARG A 126 -16.95 -22.65 0.91
C ARG A 126 -15.86 -23.52 0.27
N LEU A 127 -14.58 -23.19 0.49
CA LEU A 127 -13.46 -23.97 -0.05
C LEU A 127 -13.29 -25.31 0.69
N GLN A 128 -13.82 -25.47 1.90
CA GLN A 128 -13.90 -26.77 2.58
C GLN A 128 -15.02 -27.64 2.04
N GLU A 129 -16.19 -27.05 1.72
CA GLU A 129 -17.31 -27.78 1.12
C GLU A 129 -17.03 -28.18 -0.33
N TYR A 130 -16.38 -27.28 -1.08
CA TYR A 130 -16.05 -27.48 -2.51
C TYR A 130 -14.54 -27.35 -2.71
N PRO A 131 -13.75 -28.42 -2.40
CA PRO A 131 -12.30 -28.40 -2.47
C PRO A 131 -11.80 -28.10 -3.88
N GLN A 132 -11.07 -27.00 -4.02
CA GLN A 132 -10.38 -26.64 -5.27
C GLN A 132 -8.87 -26.75 -5.04
N HIS A 133 -8.15 -27.15 -6.09
CA HIS A 133 -6.70 -27.28 -6.05
C HIS A 133 -6.07 -26.28 -7.03
N THR A 134 -4.89 -25.81 -6.67
CA THR A 134 -4.10 -24.90 -7.50
C THR A 134 -3.55 -25.64 -8.73
N THR A 135 -3.29 -24.91 -9.80
CA THR A 135 -3.01 -25.48 -11.12
C THR A 135 -1.64 -26.15 -11.22
N ALA A 136 -0.59 -25.54 -10.68
CA ALA A 136 0.78 -26.05 -10.80
C ALA A 136 1.23 -26.82 -9.54
N LEU A 137 1.00 -26.26 -8.34
CA LEU A 137 1.39 -26.87 -7.07
C LEU A 137 0.43 -27.96 -6.61
N ARG A 138 -0.82 -27.98 -7.11
CA ARG A 138 -1.90 -28.89 -6.70
C ARG A 138 -2.18 -28.89 -5.20
N ILE A 139 -1.88 -27.79 -4.52
CA ILE A 139 -2.24 -27.58 -3.10
C ILE A 139 -3.70 -27.09 -3.00
N PRO A 140 -4.40 -27.37 -1.89
CA PRO A 140 -5.74 -26.82 -1.69
C PRO A 140 -5.72 -25.28 -1.68
N PHE A 141 -6.63 -24.64 -2.41
CA PHE A 141 -6.79 -23.18 -2.41
C PHE A 141 -7.08 -22.60 -1.03
N LEU A 142 -7.57 -23.41 -0.12
CA LEU A 142 -7.76 -23.04 1.27
C LEU A 142 -6.50 -22.44 1.90
N ILE A 143 -5.31 -22.98 1.59
CA ILE A 143 -4.03 -22.52 2.19
C ILE A 143 -3.72 -21.07 1.80
N PRO A 144 -3.70 -20.68 0.51
CA PRO A 144 -3.52 -19.28 0.15
C PRO A 144 -4.59 -18.33 0.70
N TYR A 145 -5.86 -18.77 0.72
CA TYR A 145 -6.99 -17.94 1.19
C TYR A 145 -7.02 -17.70 2.70
N LEU A 146 -6.33 -18.53 3.50
CA LEU A 146 -6.20 -18.32 4.96
C LEU A 146 -5.66 -16.93 5.33
N ILE A 147 -4.94 -16.27 4.42
CA ILE A 147 -4.42 -14.93 4.66
C ILE A 147 -5.54 -13.89 4.87
N LEU A 148 -6.73 -14.08 4.25
CA LEU A 148 -7.83 -13.13 4.41
C LEU A 148 -8.27 -13.00 5.88
N PRO A 149 -8.79 -14.05 6.54
CA PRO A 149 -9.17 -13.92 7.93
C PRO A 149 -7.98 -13.64 8.85
N PHE A 150 -6.80 -14.20 8.57
CA PHE A 150 -5.61 -13.99 9.38
C PHE A 150 -5.04 -12.57 9.23
N GLY A 151 -4.80 -12.11 8.01
CA GLY A 151 -4.23 -10.79 7.72
C GLY A 151 -5.16 -9.65 8.15
N PHE A 152 -6.45 -9.72 7.77
CA PHE A 152 -7.42 -8.72 8.18
C PHE A 152 -7.76 -8.81 9.68
N GLY A 153 -7.73 -10.00 10.28
CA GLY A 153 -7.83 -10.17 11.74
C GLY A 153 -6.67 -9.50 12.48
N LEU A 154 -5.44 -9.65 11.98
CA LEU A 154 -4.28 -8.96 12.54
C LEU A 154 -4.39 -7.44 12.40
N MET A 155 -4.89 -6.95 11.24
CA MET A 155 -5.19 -5.52 11.05
C MET A 155 -6.24 -5.01 12.05
N CYS A 156 -7.33 -5.74 12.27
CA CYS A 156 -8.33 -5.42 13.28
C CYS A 156 -7.70 -5.30 14.68
N PHE A 157 -6.84 -6.23 15.05
CA PHE A 157 -6.13 -6.20 16.32
C PHE A 157 -5.23 -4.95 16.45
N ARG A 158 -4.48 -4.60 15.40
CA ARG A 158 -3.64 -3.40 15.38
C ARG A 158 -4.47 -2.10 15.45
N LEU A 159 -5.59 -2.06 14.76
CA LEU A 159 -6.52 -0.92 14.82
C LEU A 159 -7.12 -0.75 16.21
N LEU A 160 -7.51 -1.83 16.87
CA LEU A 160 -7.98 -1.78 18.27
C LEU A 160 -6.91 -1.28 19.23
N GLN A 161 -5.65 -1.70 19.05
CA GLN A 161 -4.53 -1.18 19.84
C GLN A 161 -4.32 0.34 19.59
N SER A 162 -4.43 0.80 18.35
CA SER A 162 -4.31 2.21 17.99
C SER A 162 -5.46 3.03 18.57
N LEU A 163 -6.71 2.58 18.37
CA LEU A 163 -7.92 3.19 18.94
C LEU A 163 -7.83 3.34 20.46
N TYR A 164 -7.43 2.28 21.16
CA TYR A 164 -7.27 2.33 22.61
C TYR A 164 -6.27 3.42 23.06
N LYS A 165 -5.15 3.56 22.35
CA LYS A 165 -4.18 4.64 22.62
C LYS A 165 -4.78 6.02 22.35
N GLN A 166 -5.52 6.15 21.25
CA GLN A 166 -6.11 7.42 20.82
C GLN A 166 -7.21 7.89 21.78
N VAL A 167 -8.09 6.98 22.22
CA VAL A 167 -9.14 7.27 23.21
C VAL A 167 -8.56 7.80 24.53
N LYS A 168 -7.41 7.26 24.96
CA LYS A 168 -6.72 7.76 26.16
C LYS A 168 -6.17 9.18 26.01
N VAL A 169 -5.82 9.57 24.80
CA VAL A 169 -5.25 10.90 24.51
C VAL A 169 -6.36 11.95 24.31
N CYS A 170 -7.41 11.60 23.56
CA CYS A 170 -8.47 12.54 23.17
C CYS A 170 -9.55 12.74 24.26
N GLY A 171 -9.71 11.74 25.14
CA GLY A 171 -10.80 11.75 26.13
C GLY A 171 -12.13 11.22 25.60
N LEU A 172 -13.07 10.97 26.52
CA LEU A 172 -14.36 10.33 26.22
C LEU A 172 -15.28 11.19 25.33
N VAL A 173 -15.27 12.50 25.51
CA VAL A 173 -16.19 13.41 24.77
C VAL A 173 -15.83 13.44 23.28
N ASP A 174 -14.57 13.63 22.94
CA ASP A 174 -14.11 13.69 21.53
C ASP A 174 -14.23 12.31 20.86
N THR A 175 -14.09 11.23 21.62
CA THR A 175 -14.35 9.87 21.12
C THR A 175 -15.84 9.67 20.79
N LEU A 176 -16.76 10.11 21.63
CA LEU A 176 -18.19 10.04 21.36
C LEU A 176 -18.58 10.87 20.13
N ILE A 177 -18.02 12.08 19.97
CA ILE A 177 -18.23 12.90 18.79
C ILE A 177 -17.74 12.17 17.52
N GLY A 178 -16.58 11.53 17.59
CA GLY A 178 -16.05 10.71 16.48
C GLY A 178 -16.98 9.54 16.12
N LEU A 179 -17.51 8.82 17.09
CA LEU A 179 -18.46 7.72 16.86
C LEU A 179 -19.78 8.22 16.26
N ILE A 180 -20.30 9.36 16.73
CA ILE A 180 -21.49 10.00 16.14
C ILE A 180 -21.21 10.39 14.69
N ALA A 181 -20.03 10.95 14.39
CA ALA A 181 -19.65 11.30 13.03
C ALA A 181 -19.60 10.06 12.10
N VAL A 182 -19.05 8.93 12.58
CA VAL A 182 -19.10 7.66 11.84
C VAL A 182 -20.54 7.22 11.57
N PHE A 183 -21.41 7.31 12.56
CA PHE A 183 -22.83 6.97 12.40
C PHE A 183 -23.53 7.88 11.38
N VAL A 184 -23.24 9.18 11.40
CA VAL A 184 -23.77 10.13 10.41
C VAL A 184 -23.27 9.80 8.99
N ILE A 185 -21.99 9.43 8.83
CA ILE A 185 -21.43 9.02 7.53
C ILE A 185 -22.08 7.71 7.05
N ALA A 186 -22.35 6.78 7.94
CA ALA A 186 -22.99 5.50 7.62
C ALA A 186 -24.50 5.62 7.43
N SER A 187 -25.14 6.69 7.93
CA SER A 187 -26.61 6.83 7.95
C SER A 187 -27.26 6.70 6.56
N PRO A 188 -26.73 7.26 5.45
CA PRO A 188 -27.36 7.07 4.15
C PRO A 188 -27.34 5.60 3.69
N VAL A 189 -26.32 4.84 4.07
CA VAL A 189 -26.25 3.39 3.78
C VAL A 189 -27.30 2.59 4.55
N ILE A 190 -27.64 3.05 5.77
CA ILE A 190 -28.55 2.32 6.68
C ILE A 190 -30.01 2.67 6.38
N PHE A 191 -30.31 3.92 6.03
CA PHE A 191 -31.67 4.46 5.94
C PHE A 191 -32.21 4.66 4.53
N CYS A 192 -31.35 4.61 3.48
CA CYS A 192 -31.81 4.70 2.10
C CYS A 192 -32.01 3.30 1.52
N ASP A 193 -33.24 3.01 1.10
CA ASP A 193 -33.59 1.70 0.53
C ASP A 193 -32.91 1.42 -0.82
N TYR A 194 -32.62 2.46 -1.60
CA TYR A 194 -31.94 2.33 -2.89
C TYR A 194 -31.25 3.64 -3.30
N ILE A 195 -29.98 3.54 -3.63
CA ILE A 195 -29.19 4.63 -4.26
C ILE A 195 -28.56 4.07 -5.53
N GLU A 196 -28.59 4.83 -6.60
CA GLU A 196 -27.90 4.44 -7.84
C GLU A 196 -26.41 4.15 -7.56
N PRO A 197 -25.85 3.06 -8.14
CA PRO A 197 -24.48 2.61 -7.82
C PRO A 197 -23.40 3.66 -8.10
N LEU A 198 -23.50 4.38 -9.22
CA LEU A 198 -22.48 5.32 -9.64
C LEU A 198 -22.38 6.55 -8.71
N PRO A 199 -23.48 7.28 -8.40
CA PRO A 199 -23.47 8.37 -7.42
C PRO A 199 -23.05 7.91 -6.02
N ALA A 200 -23.48 6.71 -5.58
CA ALA A 200 -23.07 6.17 -4.30
C ALA A 200 -21.55 5.97 -4.23
N LEU A 201 -20.97 5.31 -5.23
CA LEU A 201 -19.55 5.01 -5.28
C LEU A 201 -18.70 6.29 -5.22
N PHE A 202 -18.92 7.21 -6.16
CA PHE A 202 -18.13 8.44 -6.25
C PHE A 202 -18.44 9.42 -5.14
N GLY A 203 -19.69 9.54 -4.71
CA GLY A 203 -20.10 10.42 -3.62
C GLY A 203 -19.44 10.04 -2.30
N TYR A 204 -19.53 8.76 -1.91
CA TYR A 204 -18.85 8.28 -0.69
C TYR A 204 -17.34 8.39 -0.80
N PHE A 205 -16.75 8.06 -1.95
CA PHE A 205 -15.31 8.18 -2.17
C PHE A 205 -14.82 9.61 -1.94
N ILE A 206 -15.48 10.61 -2.57
CA ILE A 206 -15.10 12.02 -2.44
C ILE A 206 -15.27 12.50 -0.98
N VAL A 207 -16.39 12.17 -0.34
CA VAL A 207 -16.66 12.57 1.06
C VAL A 207 -15.62 11.98 2.00
N LEU A 208 -15.28 10.69 1.86
CA LEU A 208 -14.28 10.03 2.71
C LEU A 208 -12.89 10.60 2.49
N CYS A 209 -12.49 10.86 1.25
CA CYS A 209 -11.22 11.52 0.94
C CYS A 209 -11.16 12.95 1.52
N ALA A 210 -12.26 13.71 1.47
CA ALA A 210 -12.34 15.05 2.03
C ALA A 210 -12.18 15.09 3.56
N ILE A 211 -12.63 14.04 4.26
CA ILE A 211 -12.47 13.88 5.72
C ILE A 211 -11.01 13.47 6.09
N GLY A 212 -10.20 13.08 5.10
CA GLY A 212 -8.81 12.64 5.31
C GLY A 212 -8.67 11.13 5.52
N VAL A 213 -9.69 10.34 5.13
CA VAL A 213 -9.58 8.87 5.09
C VAL A 213 -8.56 8.47 4.02
N PRO A 214 -7.62 7.53 4.29
CA PRO A 214 -6.68 7.06 3.29
C PRO A 214 -7.37 6.58 2.01
N VAL A 215 -6.81 6.90 0.84
CA VAL A 215 -7.44 6.67 -0.47
C VAL A 215 -7.87 5.21 -0.67
N ALA A 216 -7.01 4.25 -0.31
CA ALA A 216 -7.32 2.83 -0.44
C ALA A 216 -8.53 2.40 0.42
N ILE A 217 -8.65 2.96 1.63
CA ILE A 217 -9.74 2.67 2.55
C ILE A 217 -11.03 3.36 2.07
N SER A 218 -10.91 4.59 1.55
CA SER A 218 -12.03 5.31 0.95
C SER A 218 -12.62 4.56 -0.24
N LEU A 219 -11.78 3.97 -1.10
CA LEU A 219 -12.21 3.10 -2.20
C LEU A 219 -12.92 1.84 -1.68
N GLY A 220 -12.34 1.16 -0.68
CA GLY A 220 -12.94 -0.03 -0.10
C GLY A 220 -14.28 0.24 0.58
N LEU A 221 -14.39 1.32 1.36
CA LEU A 221 -15.62 1.72 2.04
C LEU A 221 -16.69 2.22 1.07
N SER A 222 -16.33 2.98 0.04
CA SER A 222 -17.29 3.42 -0.97
C SER A 222 -17.84 2.24 -1.78
N THR A 223 -16.99 1.24 -2.08
CA THR A 223 -17.42 -0.01 -2.71
C THR A 223 -18.38 -0.79 -1.79
N LEU A 224 -18.04 -0.92 -0.50
CA LEU A 224 -18.90 -1.58 0.49
C LEU A 224 -20.26 -0.88 0.60
N ALA A 225 -20.25 0.45 0.73
CA ALA A 225 -21.47 1.25 0.77
C ALA A 225 -22.33 1.06 -0.49
N THR A 226 -21.70 1.07 -1.67
CA THR A 226 -22.41 0.87 -2.94
C THR A 226 -23.03 -0.51 -3.05
N ILE A 227 -22.31 -1.57 -2.65
CA ILE A 227 -22.85 -2.94 -2.67
C ILE A 227 -24.08 -3.05 -1.76
N ILE A 228 -24.02 -2.45 -0.57
CA ILE A 228 -25.14 -2.49 0.38
C ILE A 228 -26.34 -1.66 -0.13
N CYS A 229 -26.10 -0.44 -0.63
CA CYS A 229 -27.18 0.46 -1.08
C CYS A 229 -27.84 0.01 -2.38
N ALA A 230 -27.10 -0.59 -3.29
CA ALA A 230 -27.59 -0.93 -4.61
C ALA A 230 -28.02 -2.41 -4.74
N ASP A 231 -27.75 -3.24 -3.74
CA ASP A 231 -28.04 -4.69 -3.69
C ASP A 231 -27.67 -5.42 -5.00
N THR A 232 -26.57 -4.97 -5.62
CA THR A 232 -26.17 -5.45 -6.96
C THR A 232 -25.31 -6.71 -6.89
N LEU A 233 -24.56 -6.88 -5.82
CA LEU A 233 -23.60 -7.98 -5.62
C LEU A 233 -23.63 -8.46 -4.17
N PRO A 234 -23.41 -9.75 -3.91
CA PRO A 234 -23.25 -10.22 -2.53
C PRO A 234 -21.96 -9.65 -1.91
N ILE A 235 -22.01 -9.29 -0.63
CA ILE A 235 -20.86 -8.66 0.08
C ILE A 235 -19.65 -9.62 0.12
N GLU A 236 -19.88 -10.94 0.11
CA GLU A 236 -18.85 -11.98 0.04
C GLU A 236 -17.92 -11.80 -1.16
N TYR A 237 -18.44 -11.25 -2.26
CA TYR A 237 -17.64 -10.96 -3.46
C TYR A 237 -16.48 -10.02 -3.17
N MET A 238 -16.63 -9.11 -2.20
CA MET A 238 -15.57 -8.20 -1.80
C MET A 238 -14.35 -8.94 -1.23
N ALA A 239 -14.56 -9.98 -0.40
CA ALA A 239 -13.47 -10.81 0.11
C ALA A 239 -12.80 -11.64 -1.00
N GLN A 240 -13.58 -12.15 -1.95
CA GLN A 240 -13.04 -12.87 -3.10
C GLN A 240 -12.17 -11.96 -3.98
N VAL A 241 -12.66 -10.75 -4.30
CA VAL A 241 -11.93 -9.77 -5.11
C VAL A 241 -10.67 -9.28 -4.37
N ALA A 242 -10.72 -9.12 -3.05
CA ALA A 242 -9.54 -8.78 -2.27
C ALA A 242 -8.39 -9.77 -2.49
N PHE A 243 -8.67 -11.07 -2.58
CA PHE A 243 -7.65 -12.08 -2.90
C PHE A 243 -7.24 -12.06 -4.37
N THR A 244 -8.21 -12.17 -5.27
CA THR A 244 -7.94 -12.35 -6.72
C THR A 244 -7.29 -11.14 -7.37
N SER A 245 -7.54 -9.93 -6.87
CA SER A 245 -6.90 -8.71 -7.39
C SER A 245 -5.38 -8.69 -7.18
N ILE A 246 -4.89 -9.27 -6.08
CA ILE A 246 -3.46 -9.34 -5.80
C ILE A 246 -2.81 -10.58 -6.44
N ASP A 247 -3.58 -11.62 -6.74
CA ASP A 247 -3.11 -12.82 -7.43
C ASP A 247 -2.81 -12.55 -8.92
N SER A 248 -1.85 -11.67 -9.15
CA SER A 248 -1.49 -11.19 -10.48
C SER A 248 0.03 -11.01 -10.58
N PHE A 249 0.62 -11.56 -11.65
CA PHE A 249 2.06 -11.42 -11.90
C PHE A 249 2.51 -9.96 -12.05
N PRO A 250 1.80 -9.07 -12.78
CA PRO A 250 2.16 -7.66 -12.87
C PRO A 250 2.21 -6.95 -11.53
N ILE A 251 1.28 -7.25 -10.62
CA ILE A 251 1.26 -6.62 -9.29
C ILE A 251 2.41 -7.12 -8.42
N MET A 252 2.76 -8.41 -8.52
CA MET A 252 3.93 -8.97 -7.85
C MET A 252 5.23 -8.32 -8.31
N ALA A 253 5.32 -7.81 -9.54
CA ALA A 253 6.51 -7.13 -10.05
C ALA A 253 6.76 -5.75 -9.40
N ILE A 254 5.73 -5.08 -8.87
CA ILE A 254 5.84 -3.73 -8.29
C ILE A 254 6.91 -3.63 -7.19
N PRO A 255 6.92 -4.46 -6.13
CA PRO A 255 7.97 -4.39 -5.09
C PRO A 255 9.38 -4.56 -5.64
N PHE A 256 9.56 -5.37 -6.69
CA PHE A 256 10.88 -5.57 -7.30
C PHE A 256 11.34 -4.33 -8.07
N PHE A 257 10.44 -3.65 -8.79
CA PHE A 257 10.78 -2.38 -9.43
C PHE A 257 11.11 -1.31 -8.39
N ILE A 258 10.36 -1.23 -7.28
CA ILE A 258 10.68 -0.30 -6.19
C ILE A 258 12.05 -0.63 -5.57
N ALA A 259 12.33 -1.91 -5.30
CA ALA A 259 13.62 -2.34 -4.78
C ALA A 259 14.76 -2.02 -5.75
N ALA A 260 14.57 -2.31 -7.04
CA ALA A 260 15.54 -1.94 -8.09
C ALA A 260 15.80 -0.44 -8.11
N GLY A 261 14.76 0.40 -8.02
CA GLY A 261 14.88 1.86 -7.93
C GLY A 261 15.70 2.31 -6.71
N VAL A 262 15.46 1.70 -5.54
CA VAL A 262 16.23 1.99 -4.32
C VAL A 262 17.69 1.58 -4.47
N PHE A 263 17.99 0.39 -5.04
CA PHE A 263 19.36 -0.05 -5.29
C PHE A 263 20.08 0.82 -6.32
N MET A 264 19.40 1.22 -7.38
CA MET A 264 19.94 2.14 -8.38
C MET A 264 20.26 3.51 -7.78
N GLY A 265 19.36 4.03 -6.93
CA GLY A 265 19.58 5.27 -6.18
C GLY A 265 20.81 5.19 -5.30
N ALA A 266 20.90 4.14 -4.46
CA ALA A 266 22.04 3.89 -3.58
C ALA A 266 23.35 3.63 -4.35
N GLY A 267 23.27 3.01 -5.53
CA GLY A 267 24.40 2.75 -6.44
C GLY A 267 24.89 3.97 -7.21
N GLY A 268 24.34 5.17 -6.98
CA GLY A 268 24.75 6.42 -7.62
C GLY A 268 24.23 6.62 -9.05
N LEU A 269 23.29 5.78 -9.51
CA LEU A 269 22.70 5.94 -10.84
C LEU A 269 21.93 7.26 -10.97
N SER A 270 21.24 7.68 -9.91
CA SER A 270 20.51 8.96 -9.87
C SER A 270 21.43 10.14 -10.17
N HIS A 271 22.66 10.14 -9.62
CA HIS A 271 23.64 11.19 -9.86
C HIS A 271 24.15 11.17 -11.31
N ARG A 272 24.36 9.97 -11.88
CA ARG A 272 24.81 9.84 -13.27
C ARG A 272 23.74 10.25 -14.28
N LEU A 273 22.49 9.93 -14.01
CA LEU A 273 21.35 10.37 -14.81
C LEU A 273 21.18 11.90 -14.74
N LEU A 274 21.39 12.47 -13.55
CA LEU A 274 21.37 13.93 -13.38
C LEU A 274 22.49 14.58 -14.22
N SER A 275 23.72 14.06 -14.18
CA SER A 275 24.82 14.56 -14.97
C SER A 275 24.56 14.45 -16.49
N LEU A 276 24.00 13.31 -16.93
CA LEU A 276 23.61 13.13 -18.33
C LEU A 276 22.55 14.14 -18.77
N ALA A 277 21.52 14.33 -17.95
CA ALA A 277 20.45 15.30 -18.24
C ALA A 277 21.00 16.74 -18.24
N ASP A 278 21.95 17.07 -17.36
CA ASP A 278 22.60 18.39 -17.30
C ASP A 278 23.41 18.68 -18.58
N GLU A 279 24.11 17.70 -19.12
CA GLU A 279 24.80 17.80 -20.41
C GLU A 279 23.83 18.04 -21.59
N ILE A 280 22.62 17.47 -21.56
CA ILE A 280 21.64 17.61 -22.64
C ILE A 280 20.89 18.93 -22.57
N VAL A 281 20.41 19.32 -21.39
CA VAL A 281 19.48 20.45 -21.23
C VAL A 281 19.99 21.55 -20.28
N GLY A 282 21.07 21.30 -19.54
CA GLY A 282 21.57 22.22 -18.50
C GLY A 282 22.04 23.58 -19.01
N GLY A 283 22.47 23.65 -20.27
CA GLY A 283 22.89 24.91 -20.92
C GLY A 283 21.74 25.85 -21.34
N THR A 284 20.47 25.46 -21.13
CA THR A 284 19.30 26.26 -21.49
C THR A 284 18.86 27.18 -20.36
N TYR A 285 18.03 28.20 -20.68
CA TYR A 285 17.39 29.02 -19.64
C TYR A 285 16.53 28.15 -18.73
N GLY A 286 16.76 28.22 -17.43
CA GLY A 286 16.09 27.33 -16.46
C GLY A 286 16.66 25.91 -16.46
N GLY A 287 17.85 25.69 -17.00
CA GLY A 287 18.46 24.37 -17.25
C GLY A 287 18.38 23.42 -16.07
N ILE A 288 18.66 23.86 -14.84
CA ILE A 288 18.60 22.95 -13.67
C ILE A 288 17.19 22.41 -13.41
N GLY A 289 16.15 23.20 -13.67
CA GLY A 289 14.75 22.73 -13.56
C GLY A 289 14.44 21.69 -14.65
N LEU A 290 14.88 21.96 -15.89
CA LEU A 290 14.76 21.00 -17.00
C LEU A 290 15.56 19.72 -16.75
N THR A 291 16.79 19.83 -16.24
CA THR A 291 17.60 18.71 -15.81
C THR A 291 16.87 17.84 -14.78
N ALA A 292 16.23 18.47 -13.78
CA ALA A 292 15.44 17.75 -12.79
C ALA A 292 14.26 17.00 -13.42
N ILE A 293 13.52 17.63 -14.35
CA ILE A 293 12.39 17.01 -15.05
C ILE A 293 12.86 15.80 -15.88
N VAL A 294 13.89 15.99 -16.73
CA VAL A 294 14.41 14.93 -17.60
C VAL A 294 14.96 13.77 -16.78
N THR A 295 15.66 14.07 -15.67
CA THR A 295 16.16 13.03 -14.77
C THR A 295 15.01 12.26 -14.11
N CYS A 296 13.95 12.95 -13.68
CA CYS A 296 12.76 12.31 -13.15
C CYS A 296 12.05 11.44 -14.20
N MET A 297 12.02 11.84 -15.46
CA MET A 297 11.44 11.03 -16.54
C MET A 297 12.24 9.75 -16.74
N PHE A 298 13.57 9.81 -16.86
CA PHE A 298 14.39 8.61 -16.99
C PHE A 298 14.32 7.69 -15.76
N PHE A 299 14.46 8.27 -14.57
CA PHE A 299 14.41 7.48 -13.35
C PHE A 299 13.02 6.92 -13.09
N GLY A 300 11.97 7.69 -13.36
CA GLY A 300 10.57 7.28 -13.21
C GLY A 300 10.19 6.15 -14.16
N ALA A 301 10.62 6.23 -15.42
CA ALA A 301 10.41 5.17 -16.40
C ALA A 301 11.07 3.83 -15.99
N ILE A 302 12.21 3.89 -15.29
CA ILE A 302 12.92 2.69 -14.82
C ILE A 302 12.30 2.20 -13.49
N SER A 303 12.03 3.10 -12.55
CA SER A 303 11.55 2.74 -11.20
C SER A 303 10.06 2.40 -11.16
N GLY A 304 9.27 2.91 -12.10
CA GLY A 304 7.82 2.75 -12.13
C GLY A 304 7.07 3.39 -10.95
N SER A 305 7.74 4.21 -10.12
CA SER A 305 7.19 4.77 -8.90
C SER A 305 7.44 6.27 -8.77
N GLY A 306 6.37 7.07 -8.86
CA GLY A 306 6.43 8.53 -8.67
C GLY A 306 7.04 8.93 -7.31
N PRO A 307 6.55 8.43 -6.18
CA PRO A 307 7.10 8.74 -4.86
C PRO A 307 8.58 8.35 -4.71
N ALA A 308 9.00 7.19 -5.24
CA ALA A 308 10.41 6.77 -5.21
C ALA A 308 11.29 7.69 -6.06
N THR A 309 10.81 8.10 -7.23
CA THR A 309 11.48 9.06 -8.11
C THR A 309 11.66 10.42 -7.42
N VAL A 310 10.59 10.95 -6.83
CA VAL A 310 10.63 12.23 -6.10
C VAL A 310 11.62 12.16 -4.93
N ALA A 311 11.62 11.08 -4.17
CA ALA A 311 12.54 10.91 -3.06
C ALA A 311 14.00 10.82 -3.51
N ALA A 312 14.30 10.02 -4.54
CA ALA A 312 15.66 9.80 -5.02
C ALA A 312 16.24 11.02 -5.74
N ILE A 313 15.49 11.61 -6.66
CA ILE A 313 15.96 12.75 -7.46
C ILE A 313 15.79 14.06 -6.70
N GLY A 314 14.70 14.23 -5.96
CA GLY A 314 14.45 15.43 -5.16
C GLY A 314 15.49 15.68 -4.08
N ALA A 315 16.00 14.62 -3.46
CA ALA A 315 17.09 14.73 -2.48
C ALA A 315 18.37 15.36 -3.06
N LEU A 316 18.60 15.20 -4.36
CA LEU A 316 19.76 15.77 -5.07
C LEU A 316 19.45 17.13 -5.71
N THR A 317 18.30 17.24 -6.38
CA THR A 317 17.99 18.40 -7.23
C THR A 317 17.43 19.58 -6.45
N ILE A 318 16.59 19.36 -5.40
CA ILE A 318 15.99 20.45 -4.64
C ILE A 318 17.08 21.32 -3.98
N PRO A 319 18.06 20.77 -3.23
CA PRO A 319 19.15 21.58 -2.68
C PRO A 319 19.93 22.32 -3.76
N ALA A 320 20.28 21.66 -4.88
CA ALA A 320 21.03 22.26 -5.97
C ALA A 320 20.26 23.41 -6.66
N MET A 321 18.94 23.31 -6.76
CA MET A 321 18.10 24.40 -7.27
C MET A 321 18.07 25.59 -6.30
N VAL A 322 17.91 25.33 -5.01
CA VAL A 322 17.91 26.37 -3.98
C VAL A 322 19.26 27.10 -3.91
N GLU A 323 20.38 26.39 -4.02
CA GLU A 323 21.73 27.01 -4.10
C GLU A 323 21.89 27.92 -5.32
N ARG A 324 21.19 27.64 -6.42
CA ARG A 324 21.15 28.49 -7.62
C ARG A 324 20.10 29.60 -7.57
N GLY A 325 19.46 29.84 -6.42
CA GLY A 325 18.52 30.93 -6.18
C GLY A 325 17.05 30.63 -6.49
N TYR A 326 16.67 29.36 -6.76
CA TYR A 326 15.28 29.00 -6.91
C TYR A 326 14.57 28.93 -5.56
N ASP A 327 13.28 29.30 -5.56
CA ASP A 327 12.45 29.14 -4.35
C ASP A 327 12.31 27.67 -3.96
N LYS A 328 12.39 27.40 -2.65
CA LYS A 328 12.36 26.04 -2.10
C LYS A 328 11.02 25.32 -2.41
N TYR A 329 9.91 26.04 -2.30
CA TYR A 329 8.57 25.48 -2.53
C TYR A 329 8.34 25.23 -4.01
N PHE A 330 8.80 26.13 -4.87
CA PHE A 330 8.78 25.93 -6.32
C PHE A 330 9.60 24.71 -6.71
N SER A 331 10.82 24.55 -6.18
CA SER A 331 11.69 23.42 -6.48
C SER A 331 11.06 22.09 -6.06
N ALA A 332 10.46 22.03 -4.86
CA ALA A 332 9.76 20.86 -4.38
C ALA A 332 8.53 20.52 -5.24
N ALA A 333 7.74 21.52 -5.61
CA ALA A 333 6.55 21.33 -6.46
C ALA A 333 6.94 20.85 -7.86
N LEU A 334 8.00 21.41 -8.45
CA LEU A 334 8.51 21.02 -9.76
C LEU A 334 8.95 19.55 -9.77
N VAL A 335 9.72 19.12 -8.77
CA VAL A 335 10.20 17.73 -8.66
C VAL A 335 9.04 16.77 -8.40
N ALA A 336 8.07 17.16 -7.57
CA ALA A 336 6.87 16.36 -7.32
C ALA A 336 6.06 16.13 -8.60
N ALA A 337 5.82 17.20 -9.37
CA ALA A 337 5.14 17.11 -10.67
C ALA A 337 5.94 16.27 -11.68
N ALA A 338 7.25 16.48 -11.76
CA ALA A 338 8.13 15.74 -12.66
C ALA A 338 8.17 14.23 -12.33
N GLY A 339 8.12 13.87 -11.03
CA GLY A 339 8.04 12.47 -10.61
C GLY A 339 6.76 11.77 -11.06
N CYS A 340 5.64 12.50 -11.11
CA CYS A 340 4.39 11.96 -11.68
C CYS A 340 4.49 11.74 -13.19
N VAL A 341 5.12 12.69 -13.92
CA VAL A 341 5.31 12.58 -15.38
C VAL A 341 6.22 11.40 -15.71
N GLY A 342 7.28 11.16 -14.92
CA GLY A 342 8.22 10.07 -15.14
C GLY A 342 7.60 8.67 -15.13
N VAL A 343 6.48 8.49 -14.43
CA VAL A 343 5.76 7.20 -14.39
C VAL A 343 4.85 7.00 -15.62
N MET A 344 4.52 8.08 -16.33
CA MET A 344 3.66 8.02 -17.51
C MET A 344 4.45 7.72 -18.81
N VAL A 345 5.74 7.90 -18.80
CA VAL A 345 6.66 7.68 -19.91
C VAL A 345 7.22 6.26 -19.91
#